data_d8eb2989c201fc3e57359fad8f9c9c94
#
_entry.id   d8eb2989c201fc3e57359fad8f9c9c94
#
_cell.length_a   1.000
_cell.length_b   1.000
_cell.length_c   1.000
_cell.angle_alpha   90.00
_cell.angle_beta   90.00
_cell.angle_gamma   90.00
#
_symmetry.space_group_name_H-M   'P 1'
#
loop_
_entity.id
_entity.type
_entity.pdbx_description
1 polymer ?
#
loop_
_entity_poly.entity_id
_entity_poly.type
_entity_poly.pdbx_seq_one_letter_code
_entity_poly.pdbx_strand_id
1 'polypeptide(L)'
;MRAQRLIVQNIRVHRTKTLDFVDNPTLITGANGSGKTSLIEAIYIALRGKSFRGSDASVCRQGTDFYRIALEADTFAYRVQYEAAGARKSRQFIVDGKKYARLPYALKYPIVLFEPEDLRIINGSPQRRRQFIDTMIQQCDPRYSRELSRYERALQQRNKALKSPAATRDTVFPWNVLLSEHGAAIIAKR
;
A
#
# COMPACT_ATOMS: atom_id res chain seq x y z
N MET A 1 -0.60 16.69 8.96
CA MET A 1 0.18 15.66 9.70
C MET A 1 1.65 15.86 9.39
N ARG A 2 2.45 16.02 10.40
CA ARG A 2 3.90 16.14 10.32
C ARG A 2 4.51 15.03 11.16
N ALA A 3 5.36 14.22 10.56
CA ALA A 3 6.11 13.21 11.29
C ALA A 3 7.13 13.89 12.21
N GLN A 4 7.23 13.43 13.46
CA GLN A 4 8.16 13.94 14.46
C GLN A 4 9.24 12.91 14.78
N ARG A 5 8.85 11.64 14.91
CA ARG A 5 9.77 10.56 15.25
C ARG A 5 9.34 9.24 14.63
N LEU A 6 10.30 8.51 14.09
CA LEU A 6 10.16 7.12 13.65
C LEU A 6 11.07 6.22 14.48
N ILE A 7 10.51 5.17 15.05
CA ILE A 7 11.26 4.10 15.70
C ILE A 7 10.93 2.79 14.98
N VAL A 8 11.96 2.08 14.55
CA VAL A 8 11.82 0.76 13.92
C VAL A 8 12.61 -0.28 14.69
N GLN A 9 12.06 -1.49 14.76
CA GLN A 9 12.70 -2.67 15.35
C GLN A 9 12.53 -3.86 14.43
N ASN A 10 13.63 -4.57 14.15
CA ASN A 10 13.70 -5.76 13.29
C ASN A 10 13.11 -5.55 11.88
N ILE A 11 13.44 -4.44 11.25
CA ILE A 11 13.03 -4.15 9.86
C ILE A 11 14.22 -4.26 8.93
N ARG A 12 14.17 -5.19 7.99
CA ARG A 12 15.20 -5.41 6.96
C ARG A 12 16.58 -5.56 7.61
N VAL A 13 17.44 -4.56 7.40
CA VAL A 13 18.81 -4.51 7.97
C VAL A 13 18.85 -3.93 9.38
N HIS A 14 17.81 -3.21 9.80
CA HIS A 14 17.79 -2.51 11.07
C HIS A 14 17.34 -3.42 12.21
N ARG A 15 18.21 -3.62 13.21
CA ARG A 15 17.83 -4.22 14.50
C ARG A 15 16.96 -3.24 15.30
N THR A 16 17.46 -2.03 15.46
CA THR A 16 16.74 -0.89 16.05
C THR A 16 17.30 0.38 15.43
N LYS A 17 16.41 1.31 15.03
CA LYS A 17 16.78 2.62 14.52
C LYS A 17 15.73 3.63 14.91
N THR A 18 16.20 4.80 15.36
CA THR A 18 15.34 5.98 15.61
C THR A 18 15.75 7.08 14.66
N LEU A 19 14.76 7.78 14.12
CA LEU A 19 14.91 9.00 13.35
C LEU A 19 14.00 10.06 13.94
N ASP A 20 14.55 11.22 14.22
CA ASP A 20 13.80 12.42 14.57
C ASP A 20 13.71 13.30 13.33
N PHE A 21 12.51 13.81 13.04
CA PHE A 21 12.21 14.66 11.91
C PHE A 21 12.14 16.12 12.37
N VAL A 22 12.70 17.00 11.58
CA VAL A 22 12.63 18.44 11.78
C VAL A 22 11.63 19.08 10.80
N ASP A 23 11.36 20.35 10.96
CA ASP A 23 10.36 21.10 10.18
C ASP A 23 10.74 21.29 8.70
N ASN A 24 11.90 20.84 8.30
CA ASN A 24 12.45 20.94 6.95
C ASN A 24 12.49 19.57 6.25
N PRO A 25 12.71 19.53 4.95
CA PRO A 25 12.95 18.27 4.25
C PRO A 25 14.05 17.44 4.92
N THR A 26 13.79 16.17 5.18
CA THR A 26 14.75 15.24 5.79
C THR A 26 15.47 14.46 4.70
N LEU A 27 16.79 14.59 4.66
CA LEU A 27 17.66 13.82 3.76
C LEU A 27 18.27 12.62 4.49
N ILE A 28 17.99 11.41 3.98
CA ILE A 28 18.57 10.16 4.51
C ILE A 28 19.70 9.73 3.58
N THR A 29 20.93 9.80 4.06
CA THR A 29 22.14 9.44 3.29
C THR A 29 22.82 8.19 3.85
N GLY A 30 23.67 7.58 3.06
CA GLY A 30 24.46 6.41 3.45
C GLY A 30 24.78 5.49 2.27
N ALA A 31 25.62 4.49 2.49
CA ALA A 31 26.03 3.50 1.49
C ALA A 31 24.84 2.68 0.94
N ASN A 32 25.02 2.05 -0.23
CA ASN A 32 24.03 1.11 -0.75
C ASN A 32 23.87 -0.07 0.21
N GLY A 33 22.63 -0.52 0.41
CA GLY A 33 22.33 -1.59 1.38
C GLY A 33 22.21 -1.12 2.84
N SER A 34 22.49 0.15 3.18
CA SER A 34 22.40 0.66 4.57
C SER A 34 20.99 0.76 5.14
N GLY A 35 19.97 0.45 4.34
CA GLY A 35 18.57 0.43 4.81
C GLY A 35 17.79 1.75 4.66
N LYS A 36 18.28 2.73 3.90
CA LYS A 36 17.58 4.01 3.67
C LYS A 36 16.13 3.82 3.24
N THR A 37 15.93 3.00 2.20
CA THR A 37 14.59 2.67 1.68
C THR A 37 13.74 1.90 2.69
N SER A 38 14.36 1.15 3.60
CA SER A 38 13.64 0.41 4.64
C SER A 38 13.00 1.33 5.67
N LEU A 39 13.58 2.50 5.92
CA LEU A 39 13.00 3.52 6.79
C LEU A 39 11.79 4.19 6.13
N ILE A 40 11.87 4.48 4.83
CA ILE A 40 10.73 4.97 4.04
C ILE A 40 9.63 3.90 4.00
N GLU A 41 9.99 2.62 3.81
CA GLU A 41 9.07 1.48 3.84
C GLU A 41 8.32 1.40 5.18
N ALA A 42 9.02 1.62 6.30
CA ALA A 42 8.41 1.64 7.62
C ALA A 42 7.37 2.75 7.79
N ILE A 43 7.67 3.97 7.34
CA ILE A 43 6.70 5.08 7.33
C ILE A 43 5.47 4.70 6.48
N TYR A 44 5.71 4.15 5.30
CA TYR A 44 4.63 3.73 4.40
C TYR A 44 3.75 2.65 5.04
N ILE A 45 4.33 1.65 5.72
CA ILE A 45 3.58 0.61 6.44
C ILE A 45 2.74 1.22 7.55
N ALA A 46 3.29 2.14 8.34
CA ALA A 46 2.55 2.79 9.42
C ALA A 46 1.32 3.55 8.91
N LEU A 47 1.46 4.30 7.82
CA LEU A 47 0.42 5.19 7.30
C LEU A 47 -0.53 4.51 6.31
N ARG A 48 -0.11 3.44 5.60
CA ARG A 48 -0.91 2.76 4.57
C ARG A 48 -1.35 1.35 4.94
N GLY A 49 -0.74 0.76 5.98
CA GLY A 49 -1.08 -0.57 6.46
C GLY A 49 -0.50 -1.71 5.62
N LYS A 50 0.41 -1.44 4.69
CA LYS A 50 1.08 -2.46 3.85
C LYS A 50 2.44 -1.94 3.37
N SER A 51 3.37 -2.84 3.08
CA SER A 51 4.60 -2.49 2.37
C SER A 51 4.31 -2.19 0.90
N PHE A 52 5.12 -1.33 0.27
CA PHE A 52 5.13 -1.12 -1.19
C PHE A 52 6.09 -2.08 -1.92
N ARG A 53 6.92 -2.85 -1.17
CA ARG A 53 7.96 -3.72 -1.74
C ARG A 53 7.73 -5.21 -1.53
N GLY A 54 6.82 -5.63 -0.64
CA GLY A 54 6.63 -7.05 -0.38
C GLY A 54 5.67 -7.37 0.76
N SER A 55 5.75 -8.60 1.24
CA SER A 55 4.94 -9.12 2.33
C SER A 55 5.51 -8.75 3.70
N ASP A 56 4.69 -8.84 4.76
CA ASP A 56 5.15 -8.60 6.13
C ASP A 56 6.35 -9.50 6.53
N ALA A 57 6.33 -10.76 6.10
CA ALA A 57 7.45 -11.66 6.36
C ALA A 57 8.77 -11.19 5.72
N SER A 58 8.69 -10.57 4.53
CA SER A 58 9.87 -10.01 3.87
C SER A 58 10.33 -8.68 4.48
N VAL A 59 9.49 -8.02 5.27
CA VAL A 59 9.86 -6.79 6.02
C VAL A 59 10.67 -7.13 7.26
N CYS A 60 10.43 -8.31 7.87
CA CYS A 60 11.20 -8.76 9.02
C CYS A 60 12.69 -8.79 8.71
N ARG A 61 13.51 -8.44 9.70
CA ARG A 61 14.95 -8.64 9.65
C ARG A 61 15.26 -10.14 9.56
N GLN A 62 16.22 -10.50 8.75
CA GLN A 62 16.65 -11.88 8.61
C GLN A 62 17.00 -12.49 10.00
N GLY A 63 16.48 -13.69 10.27
CA GLY A 63 16.65 -14.36 11.55
C GLY A 63 15.70 -13.88 12.65
N THR A 64 14.69 -13.08 12.32
CA THR A 64 13.63 -12.67 13.26
C THR A 64 12.25 -12.97 12.70
N ASP A 65 11.30 -13.21 13.59
CA ASP A 65 9.91 -13.53 13.29
C ASP A 65 8.94 -12.39 13.61
N PHE A 66 9.46 -11.24 14.01
CA PHE A 66 8.66 -10.06 14.32
C PHE A 66 9.32 -8.77 13.87
N TYR A 67 8.49 -7.74 13.65
CA TYR A 67 8.94 -6.36 13.57
C TYR A 67 8.00 -5.41 14.29
N ARG A 68 8.52 -4.24 14.67
CA ARG A 68 7.73 -3.15 15.25
C ARG A 68 8.09 -1.83 14.59
N ILE A 69 7.07 -0.99 14.40
CA ILE A 69 7.19 0.38 13.92
C ILE A 69 6.42 1.27 14.89
N ALA A 70 7.02 2.38 15.30
CA ALA A 70 6.32 3.49 15.94
C ALA A 70 6.60 4.75 15.12
N LEU A 71 5.54 5.43 14.69
CA LEU A 71 5.59 6.71 14.01
C LEU A 71 4.78 7.71 14.82
N GLU A 72 5.45 8.69 15.38
CA GLU A 72 4.86 9.80 16.10
C GLU A 72 4.73 11.00 15.16
N ALA A 73 3.57 11.61 15.16
CA ALA A 73 3.26 12.81 14.39
C ALA A 73 2.52 13.82 15.27
N ASP A 74 2.37 15.04 14.76
CA ASP A 74 1.67 16.14 15.46
C ASP A 74 0.20 15.83 15.79
N THR A 75 -0.46 14.98 15.00
CA THR A 75 -1.89 14.68 15.10
C THR A 75 -2.20 13.27 15.53
N PHE A 76 -1.30 12.30 15.26
CA PHE A 76 -1.54 10.88 15.55
C PHE A 76 -0.26 10.16 15.89
N ALA A 77 -0.38 9.12 16.73
CA ALA A 77 0.68 8.15 17.00
C ALA A 77 0.29 6.79 16.42
N TYR A 78 1.07 6.30 15.47
CA TYR A 78 0.91 4.99 14.84
C TYR A 78 1.91 3.99 15.40
N ARG A 79 1.43 2.81 15.78
CA ARG A 79 2.29 1.66 16.08
C ARG A 79 1.85 0.47 15.25
N VAL A 80 2.80 -0.23 14.67
CA VAL A 80 2.57 -1.48 13.94
C VAL A 80 3.39 -2.57 14.60
N GLN A 81 2.75 -3.69 14.88
CA GLN A 81 3.38 -4.87 15.43
C GLN A 81 3.02 -6.05 14.52
N TYR A 82 4.01 -6.74 14.03
CA TYR A 82 3.86 -7.99 13.30
C TYR A 82 4.62 -9.09 14.01
N GLU A 83 4.04 -10.28 14.05
CA GLU A 83 4.63 -11.45 14.66
C GLU A 83 4.21 -12.70 13.89
N ALA A 84 5.17 -13.57 13.64
CA ALA A 84 4.98 -14.88 13.01
C ALA A 84 5.38 -15.98 13.99
N ALA A 85 4.44 -16.41 14.85
CA ALA A 85 4.64 -17.51 15.78
C ALA A 85 4.32 -18.84 15.07
N GLY A 86 5.33 -19.50 14.53
CA GLY A 86 5.18 -20.73 13.74
C GLY A 86 4.30 -20.51 12.49
N ALA A 87 3.22 -21.29 12.37
CA ALA A 87 2.27 -21.15 11.25
C ALA A 87 1.32 -19.95 11.40
N ARG A 88 1.19 -19.38 12.59
CA ARG A 88 0.27 -18.27 12.86
C ARG A 88 0.98 -16.93 12.66
N LYS A 89 0.45 -16.12 11.75
CA LYS A 89 0.92 -14.76 11.49
C LYS A 89 -0.11 -13.76 12.02
N SER A 90 0.32 -12.81 12.83
CA SER A 90 -0.53 -11.75 13.35
C SER A 90 0.07 -10.39 13.01
N ARG A 91 -0.79 -9.43 12.70
CA ARG A 91 -0.41 -8.02 12.56
C ARG A 91 -1.43 -7.17 13.27
N GLN A 92 -0.95 -6.23 14.05
CA GLN A 92 -1.78 -5.30 14.79
C GLN A 92 -1.33 -3.87 14.52
N PHE A 93 -2.31 -3.00 14.33
CA PHE A 93 -2.13 -1.54 14.26
C PHE A 93 -2.68 -0.93 15.54
N ILE A 94 -1.96 0.02 16.10
CA ILE A 94 -2.41 0.79 17.26
C ILE A 94 -2.32 2.26 16.84
N VAL A 95 -3.46 2.96 16.83
CA VAL A 95 -3.54 4.39 16.51
C VAL A 95 -4.18 5.08 17.70
N ASP A 96 -3.46 6.00 18.31
CA ASP A 96 -3.87 6.72 19.53
C ASP A 96 -4.40 5.79 20.63
N GLY A 97 -3.69 4.67 20.85
CA GLY A 97 -4.05 3.66 21.84
C GLY A 97 -5.11 2.65 21.40
N LYS A 98 -5.86 2.88 20.34
CA LYS A 98 -6.88 1.94 19.83
C LYS A 98 -6.26 0.88 18.92
N LYS A 99 -6.63 -0.39 19.15
CA LYS A 99 -6.08 -1.55 18.45
C LYS A 99 -6.95 -1.96 17.26
N TYR A 100 -6.32 -2.28 16.13
CA TYR A 100 -6.98 -2.73 14.90
C TYR A 100 -6.20 -3.89 14.27
N ALA A 101 -6.89 -4.94 13.84
CA ALA A 101 -6.29 -6.04 13.06
C ALA A 101 -5.90 -5.59 11.65
N ARG A 102 -6.60 -4.59 11.10
CA ARG A 102 -6.30 -3.93 9.82
C ARG A 102 -6.47 -2.44 10.01
N LEU A 103 -5.56 -1.66 9.44
CA LEU A 103 -5.66 -0.19 9.50
C LEU A 103 -6.93 0.26 8.76
N PRO A 104 -7.92 0.88 9.46
CA PRO A 104 -9.14 1.39 8.84
C PRO A 104 -8.83 2.43 7.77
N TYR A 105 -9.66 2.50 6.74
CA TYR A 105 -9.44 3.46 5.65
C TYR A 105 -9.37 4.91 6.17
N ALA A 106 -10.25 5.29 7.08
CA ALA A 106 -10.30 6.62 7.68
C ALA A 106 -9.04 7.02 8.45
N LEU A 107 -8.23 6.03 8.87
CA LEU A 107 -6.96 6.24 9.57
C LEU A 107 -5.74 6.09 8.65
N LYS A 108 -5.95 5.85 7.35
CA LYS A 108 -4.87 5.84 6.36
C LYS A 108 -4.57 7.24 5.89
N TYR A 109 -3.30 7.62 5.96
CA TYR A 109 -2.85 8.90 5.44
C TYR A 109 -2.43 8.79 3.97
N PRO A 110 -2.82 9.72 3.09
CA PRO A 110 -2.32 9.76 1.71
C PRO A 110 -0.80 9.98 1.71
N ILE A 111 -0.09 9.23 0.87
CA ILE A 111 1.35 9.33 0.69
C ILE A 111 1.65 9.38 -0.80
N VAL A 112 2.49 10.30 -1.20
CA VAL A 112 3.16 10.27 -2.51
C VAL A 112 4.52 9.63 -2.32
N LEU A 113 4.70 8.44 -2.88
CA LEU A 113 5.99 7.78 -2.99
C LEU A 113 6.48 8.00 -4.41
N PHE A 114 7.72 8.50 -4.55
CA PHE A 114 8.38 8.67 -5.84
C PHE A 114 9.63 7.80 -5.88
N GLU A 115 9.70 6.91 -6.87
CA GLU A 115 10.85 6.03 -7.11
C GLU A 115 11.45 6.33 -8.49
N PRO A 116 12.74 6.01 -8.75
CA PRO A 116 13.35 6.23 -10.06
C PRO A 116 12.57 5.60 -11.23
N GLU A 117 11.90 4.48 -10.99
CA GLU A 117 11.02 3.82 -11.96
C GLU A 117 9.80 4.65 -12.35
N ASP A 118 9.37 5.59 -11.51
CA ASP A 118 8.23 6.47 -11.77
C ASP A 118 8.51 7.49 -12.87
N LEU A 119 9.78 7.77 -13.18
CA LEU A 119 10.15 8.54 -14.38
C LEU A 119 9.59 7.92 -15.67
N ARG A 120 9.37 6.59 -15.67
CA ARG A 120 8.73 5.88 -16.77
C ARG A 120 7.23 6.15 -16.91
N ILE A 121 6.61 6.88 -15.97
CA ILE A 121 5.21 7.32 -16.10
C ILE A 121 5.09 8.28 -17.29
N ILE A 122 6.09 9.14 -17.53
CA ILE A 122 6.12 10.09 -18.63
C ILE A 122 6.32 9.36 -19.97
N ASN A 123 7.35 8.51 -20.05
CA ASN A 123 7.77 7.85 -21.29
C ASN A 123 7.26 6.41 -21.44
N GLY A 124 6.47 5.92 -20.48
CA GLY A 124 6.00 4.55 -20.44
C GLY A 124 4.61 4.34 -21.03
N SER A 125 4.08 3.12 -20.83
CA SER A 125 2.79 2.73 -21.37
C SER A 125 1.62 3.51 -20.73
N PRO A 126 0.51 3.71 -21.47
CA PRO A 126 -0.72 4.30 -20.95
C PRO A 126 -1.26 3.56 -19.69
N GLN A 127 -0.97 2.27 -19.57
CA GLN A 127 -1.36 1.47 -18.42
C GLN A 127 -0.67 1.94 -17.13
N ARG A 128 0.63 2.28 -17.18
CA ARG A 128 1.37 2.81 -16.01
C ARG A 128 0.79 4.13 -15.55
N ARG A 129 0.48 5.03 -16.49
CA ARG A 129 -0.15 6.32 -16.16
C ARG A 129 -1.50 6.13 -15.48
N ARG A 130 -2.35 5.23 -16.02
CA ARG A 130 -3.63 4.90 -15.38
C ARG A 130 -3.43 4.34 -13.98
N GLN A 131 -2.54 3.38 -13.81
CA GLN A 131 -2.25 2.75 -12.52
C GLN A 131 -1.76 3.76 -11.47
N PHE A 132 -0.92 4.71 -11.88
CA PHE A 132 -0.47 5.79 -11.00
C PHE A 132 -1.64 6.66 -10.54
N ILE A 133 -2.46 7.14 -11.48
CA ILE A 133 -3.66 7.94 -11.17
C ILE A 133 -4.62 7.15 -10.28
N ASP A 134 -4.90 5.89 -10.61
CA ASP A 134 -5.75 5.02 -9.81
C ASP A 134 -5.23 4.89 -8.36
N THR A 135 -3.91 4.72 -8.20
CA THR A 135 -3.28 4.64 -6.88
C THR A 135 -3.47 5.94 -6.09
N MET A 136 -3.37 7.10 -6.73
CA MET A 136 -3.58 8.39 -6.07
C MET A 136 -5.05 8.58 -5.66
N ILE A 137 -5.98 8.36 -6.60
CA ILE A 137 -7.41 8.52 -6.31
C ILE A 137 -7.88 7.54 -5.23
N GLN A 138 -7.45 6.29 -5.27
CA GLN A 138 -7.76 5.29 -4.24
C GLN A 138 -7.31 5.68 -2.83
N GLN A 139 -6.30 6.53 -2.71
CA GLN A 139 -5.85 7.00 -1.41
C GLN A 139 -6.82 8.02 -0.80
N CYS A 140 -7.54 8.76 -1.63
CA CYS A 140 -8.39 9.87 -1.23
C CYS A 140 -9.89 9.54 -1.30
N ASP A 141 -10.29 8.58 -2.15
CA ASP A 141 -11.69 8.23 -2.39
C ASP A 141 -11.98 6.73 -2.19
N PRO A 142 -12.64 6.36 -1.07
CA PRO A 142 -13.03 4.96 -0.83
C PRO A 142 -14.07 4.43 -1.83
N ARG A 143 -14.88 5.31 -2.44
CA ARG A 143 -15.88 4.91 -3.45
C ARG A 143 -15.16 4.48 -4.72
N TYR A 144 -14.17 5.28 -5.16
CA TYR A 144 -13.33 4.92 -6.29
C TYR A 144 -12.64 3.56 -6.12
N SER A 145 -12.08 3.30 -4.93
CA SER A 145 -11.44 2.03 -4.61
C SER A 145 -12.40 0.83 -4.76
N ARG A 146 -13.68 1.01 -4.39
CA ARG A 146 -14.71 -0.03 -4.56
C ARG A 146 -15.07 -0.25 -6.03
N GLU A 147 -15.27 0.83 -6.78
CA GLU A 147 -15.60 0.76 -8.21
C GLU A 147 -14.47 0.09 -9.00
N LEU A 148 -13.22 0.47 -8.75
CA LEU A 148 -12.07 -0.16 -9.40
C LEU A 148 -11.97 -1.66 -9.08
N SER A 149 -12.18 -2.05 -7.82
CA SER A 149 -12.16 -3.47 -7.43
C SER A 149 -13.29 -4.27 -8.08
N ARG A 150 -14.46 -3.68 -8.30
CA ARG A 150 -15.59 -4.32 -9.01
C ARG A 150 -15.29 -4.46 -10.49
N TYR A 151 -14.76 -3.41 -11.11
CA TYR A 151 -14.32 -3.42 -12.50
C TYR A 151 -13.28 -4.52 -12.76
N GLU A 152 -12.23 -4.59 -11.95
CA GLU A 152 -11.17 -5.59 -12.08
C GLU A 152 -11.71 -7.02 -11.94
N ARG A 153 -12.63 -7.26 -11.00
CA ARG A 153 -13.28 -8.58 -10.85
C ARG A 153 -14.13 -8.92 -12.07
N ALA A 154 -14.95 -7.99 -12.55
CA ALA A 154 -15.76 -8.19 -13.74
C ALA A 154 -14.90 -8.50 -14.96
N LEU A 155 -13.77 -7.76 -15.14
CA LEU A 155 -12.82 -7.98 -16.21
C LEU A 155 -12.17 -9.38 -16.12
N GLN A 156 -11.78 -9.79 -14.91
CA GLN A 156 -11.21 -11.12 -14.69
C GLN A 156 -12.21 -12.23 -15.02
N GLN A 157 -13.46 -12.12 -14.57
CA GLN A 157 -14.51 -13.10 -14.87
C GLN A 157 -14.85 -13.14 -16.35
N ARG A 158 -14.99 -11.97 -17.00
CA ARG A 158 -15.17 -11.90 -18.45
C ARG A 158 -14.04 -12.60 -19.21
N ASN A 159 -12.81 -12.31 -18.86
CA ASN A 159 -11.66 -12.91 -19.52
C ASN A 159 -11.58 -14.43 -19.29
N LYS A 160 -12.04 -14.90 -18.11
CA LYS A 160 -12.18 -16.35 -17.83
C LYS A 160 -13.30 -16.98 -18.68
N ALA A 161 -14.46 -16.32 -18.77
CA ALA A 161 -15.56 -16.79 -19.59
C ALA A 161 -15.17 -16.92 -21.07
N LEU A 162 -14.45 -15.91 -21.61
CA LEU A 162 -13.98 -15.92 -23.01
C LEU A 162 -12.97 -17.04 -23.34
N LYS A 163 -12.26 -17.57 -22.33
CA LYS A 163 -11.32 -18.68 -22.50
C LYS A 163 -12.03 -20.05 -22.48
N SER A 164 -13.29 -20.11 -22.12
CA SER A 164 -14.06 -21.34 -22.11
C SER A 164 -14.47 -21.75 -23.54
N PRO A 165 -14.36 -23.02 -23.92
CA PRO A 165 -14.90 -23.53 -25.19
C PRO A 165 -16.43 -23.31 -25.35
N ALA A 166 -17.15 -23.18 -24.22
CA ALA A 166 -18.59 -22.92 -24.17
C ALA A 166 -18.90 -21.41 -24.11
N ALA A 167 -17.97 -20.54 -24.48
CA ALA A 167 -18.19 -19.09 -24.46
C ALA A 167 -19.26 -18.69 -25.49
N THR A 168 -20.35 -18.11 -25.01
CA THR A 168 -21.43 -17.54 -25.84
C THR A 168 -21.57 -16.05 -25.52
N ARG A 169 -22.32 -15.34 -26.38
CA ARG A 169 -22.65 -13.94 -26.13
C ARG A 169 -23.37 -13.77 -24.79
N ASP A 170 -24.25 -14.69 -24.45
CA ASP A 170 -25.07 -14.62 -23.22
C ASP A 170 -24.24 -14.86 -21.96
N THR A 171 -23.22 -15.73 -22.03
CA THR A 171 -22.30 -15.94 -20.90
C THR A 171 -21.36 -14.77 -20.62
N VAL A 172 -21.11 -13.93 -21.61
CA VAL A 172 -20.19 -12.76 -21.52
C VAL A 172 -20.97 -11.45 -21.27
N PHE A 173 -22.21 -11.36 -21.71
CA PHE A 173 -23.03 -10.14 -21.65
C PHE A 173 -23.15 -9.52 -20.25
N PRO A 174 -23.44 -10.27 -19.17
CA PRO A 174 -23.55 -9.71 -17.83
C PRO A 174 -22.25 -9.00 -17.39
N TRP A 175 -21.11 -9.56 -17.75
CA TRP A 175 -19.81 -8.96 -17.43
C TRP A 175 -19.55 -7.67 -18.22
N ASN A 176 -20.03 -7.58 -19.47
CA ASN A 176 -19.92 -6.36 -20.27
C ASN A 176 -20.74 -5.22 -19.65
N VAL A 177 -21.95 -5.51 -19.13
CA VAL A 177 -22.79 -4.53 -18.44
C VAL A 177 -22.07 -3.99 -17.20
N LEU A 178 -21.53 -4.87 -16.34
CA LEU A 178 -20.77 -4.47 -15.15
C LEU A 178 -19.51 -3.68 -15.49
N LEU A 179 -18.80 -4.06 -16.54
CA LEU A 179 -17.63 -3.32 -17.02
C LEU A 179 -18.00 -1.93 -17.53
N SER A 180 -19.13 -1.78 -18.22
CA SER A 180 -19.60 -0.49 -18.68
C SER A 180 -19.99 0.42 -17.52
N GLU A 181 -20.75 -0.09 -16.54
CA GLU A 181 -21.18 0.65 -15.37
C GLU A 181 -20.01 1.14 -14.52
N HIS A 182 -19.18 0.20 -14.06
CA HIS A 182 -18.04 0.54 -13.20
C HIS A 182 -16.95 1.30 -13.96
N GLY A 183 -16.77 1.00 -15.27
CA GLY A 183 -15.86 1.72 -16.15
C GLY A 183 -16.22 3.18 -16.31
N ALA A 184 -17.49 3.51 -16.50
CA ALA A 184 -17.97 4.88 -16.58
C ALA A 184 -17.69 5.67 -15.29
N ALA A 185 -17.96 5.05 -14.12
CA ALA A 185 -17.65 5.65 -12.82
C ALA A 185 -16.16 5.92 -12.61
N ILE A 186 -15.28 5.03 -13.11
CA ILE A 186 -13.82 5.19 -13.05
C ILE A 186 -13.37 6.32 -13.97
N ILE A 187 -13.86 6.36 -15.22
CA ILE A 187 -13.48 7.37 -16.22
C ILE A 187 -13.87 8.77 -15.75
N ALA A 188 -15.05 8.93 -15.16
CA ALA A 188 -15.52 10.21 -14.65
C ALA A 188 -14.62 10.81 -13.54
N LYS A 189 -13.76 10.00 -12.90
CA LYS A 189 -12.86 10.42 -11.82
C LYS A 189 -11.39 10.48 -12.19
N ARG A 190 -11.00 9.97 -13.34
CA ARG A 190 -9.63 10.05 -13.87
C ARG A 190 -9.40 11.37 -14.60
#